data_68e262dc14d19f76b4cc617e151ab207
#
_entry.id   68e262dc14d19f76b4cc617e151ab207
#
_cell.length_a   1.000
_cell.length_b   1.000
_cell.length_c   1.000
_cell.angle_alpha   90.00
_cell.angle_beta   90.00
_cell.angle_gamma   90.00
#
_symmetry.space_group_name_H-M   'P 1'
#
loop_
_entity.id
_entity.type
_entity.pdbx_description
1 polymer ?
#
loop_
_entity_poly.entity_id
_entity_poly.type
_entity_poly.pdbx_seq_one_letter_code
_entity_poly.pdbx_strand_id
1 'polypeptide(L)'
;MTKIRSQFPAVFLRSLVFTIAAAMLAAVSPAQISQSKIVRADLPKPEIDRIVKKFTDNEFMFRQALMDYVFNRSAEIQTIGMGGQVTGVYRRDSFMTFTGDGRRFERITFFPVSTLTEISVTPEDIEDLGGVNPFALEPSAVAEYNFTYLGKEKIDELDLYVFDVSPKVIPNPKKTSQRLFTGRIWVDDRDLMIVKSKGKGVPETKQNKFPVVETWRENVDGKYWFPSYSYADDELVFDNGLSVRMRMKVKYTDYKLGRTEVRILEDDD
;
A
#
# COMPACT_ATOMS: atom_id res chain seq x y z
N MET A 1 34.42 -86.13 1.69
CA MET A 1 34.04 -87.07 0.63
C MET A 1 33.07 -86.41 -0.29
N THR A 2 33.50 -86.10 -1.46
CA THR A 2 33.08 -86.52 -2.76
C THR A 2 31.99 -85.67 -3.44
N LYS A 3 32.50 -84.91 -4.40
CA LYS A 3 32.22 -84.79 -5.85
C LYS A 3 30.92 -84.11 -6.26
N ILE A 4 31.02 -83.01 -7.01
CA ILE A 4 31.22 -82.78 -8.43
C ILE A 4 29.93 -82.93 -9.28
N ARG A 5 29.58 -81.88 -10.01
CA ARG A 5 29.36 -81.50 -11.43
C ARG A 5 28.12 -80.64 -11.61
N SER A 6 28.34 -79.42 -12.08
CA SER A 6 28.34 -78.92 -13.48
C SER A 6 27.12 -79.30 -14.31
N GLN A 7 26.41 -78.23 -14.76
CA GLN A 7 26.17 -77.99 -16.18
C GLN A 7 25.31 -76.72 -16.37
N PHE A 8 25.77 -75.78 -17.14
CA PHE A 8 25.00 -74.81 -17.90
C PHE A 8 24.39 -75.54 -19.12
N PRO A 9 23.44 -75.05 -19.91
CA PRO A 9 23.04 -73.67 -20.21
C PRO A 9 21.52 -73.48 -20.40
N ALA A 10 21.05 -72.23 -20.45
CA ALA A 10 20.03 -71.83 -21.45
C ALA A 10 19.83 -70.30 -21.42
N VAL A 11 20.16 -69.70 -22.52
CA VAL A 11 19.85 -68.37 -22.96
C VAL A 11 18.32 -68.16 -22.95
N PHE A 12 17.82 -67.18 -22.23
CA PHE A 12 16.49 -66.61 -22.47
C PHE A 12 16.59 -65.09 -22.48
N LEU A 13 16.53 -64.59 -23.68
CA LEU A 13 16.31 -63.19 -24.07
C LEU A 13 14.99 -62.71 -23.46
N ARG A 14 15.01 -61.82 -22.50
CA ARG A 14 13.80 -61.12 -22.04
C ARG A 14 13.95 -59.63 -22.22
N SER A 15 13.09 -59.13 -23.06
CA SER A 15 12.82 -57.78 -23.46
C SER A 15 12.88 -56.80 -22.32
N LEU A 16 13.74 -55.81 -22.42
CA LEU A 16 13.81 -54.62 -21.56
C LEU A 16 12.72 -53.65 -22.00
N VAL A 17 11.61 -53.66 -21.27
CA VAL A 17 10.56 -52.62 -21.40
C VAL A 17 11.09 -51.37 -20.72
N PHE A 18 11.55 -50.42 -21.49
CA PHE A 18 11.83 -49.06 -21.02
C PHE A 18 10.51 -48.34 -20.82
N THR A 19 10.07 -48.24 -19.56
CA THR A 19 9.01 -47.33 -19.16
C THR A 19 9.62 -45.91 -19.08
N ILE A 20 9.40 -45.07 -20.07
CA ILE A 20 9.72 -43.66 -20.04
C ILE A 20 8.68 -42.99 -19.15
N ALA A 21 9.03 -42.75 -17.89
CA ALA A 21 8.28 -41.81 -17.04
C ALA A 21 8.53 -40.41 -17.53
N ALA A 22 7.58 -39.88 -18.30
CA ALA A 22 7.57 -38.45 -18.67
C ALA A 22 7.28 -37.64 -17.41
N ALA A 23 8.32 -37.12 -16.78
CA ALA A 23 8.21 -36.10 -15.75
C ALA A 23 7.69 -34.83 -16.43
N MET A 24 6.39 -34.51 -16.24
CA MET A 24 5.84 -33.19 -16.53
C MET A 24 6.47 -32.20 -15.56
N LEU A 25 7.55 -31.53 -15.99
CA LEU A 25 7.95 -30.27 -15.40
C LEU A 25 6.85 -29.27 -15.72
N ALA A 26 5.98 -29.01 -14.73
CA ALA A 26 5.13 -27.83 -14.74
C ALA A 26 6.08 -26.63 -14.71
N ALA A 27 6.32 -26.01 -15.85
CA ALA A 27 6.99 -24.73 -15.94
C ALA A 27 6.12 -23.71 -15.19
N VAL A 28 6.50 -23.38 -13.97
CA VAL A 28 5.98 -22.21 -13.27
C VAL A 28 6.49 -21.02 -14.10
N SER A 29 5.63 -20.53 -14.98
CA SER A 29 5.88 -19.27 -15.67
C SER A 29 6.05 -18.19 -14.59
N PRO A 30 7.17 -17.47 -14.55
CA PRO A 30 7.24 -16.27 -13.71
C PRO A 30 6.12 -15.37 -14.19
N ALA A 31 5.22 -15.00 -13.26
CA ALA A 31 4.23 -13.99 -13.54
C ALA A 31 4.98 -12.78 -14.11
N GLN A 32 4.79 -12.52 -15.38
CA GLN A 32 5.27 -11.31 -16.01
C GLN A 32 4.56 -10.18 -15.27
N ILE A 33 5.32 -9.46 -14.43
CA ILE A 33 4.90 -8.16 -13.93
C ILE A 33 4.71 -7.32 -15.20
N SER A 34 3.49 -7.24 -15.66
CA SER A 34 3.12 -6.38 -16.78
C SER A 34 3.53 -4.96 -16.35
N GLN A 35 4.59 -4.44 -16.97
CA GLN A 35 4.88 -3.02 -16.87
C GLN A 35 3.71 -2.32 -17.54
N SER A 36 2.74 -1.92 -16.74
CA SER A 36 1.60 -1.16 -17.19
C SER A 36 2.11 0.14 -17.81
N LYS A 37 1.74 0.33 -19.07
CA LYS A 37 2.24 1.45 -19.88
C LYS A 37 1.18 2.52 -19.92
N ILE A 38 1.52 3.71 -19.43
CA ILE A 38 0.67 4.88 -19.62
C ILE A 38 0.57 5.16 -21.12
N VAL A 39 -0.66 5.08 -21.64
CA VAL A 39 -0.99 5.46 -23.00
C VAL A 39 -1.38 6.93 -23.00
N ARG A 40 -0.62 7.76 -23.70
CA ARG A 40 -0.99 9.16 -23.89
C ARG A 40 -2.32 9.24 -24.64
N ALA A 41 -3.30 9.83 -23.99
CA ALA A 41 -4.60 10.17 -24.58
C ALA A 41 -4.83 11.64 -24.26
N ASP A 42 -4.87 12.47 -25.29
CA ASP A 42 -5.10 13.90 -25.09
C ASP A 42 -6.52 14.14 -24.62
N LEU A 43 -6.67 14.92 -23.56
CA LEU A 43 -7.95 15.40 -23.07
C LEU A 43 -7.98 16.94 -23.14
N PRO A 44 -9.09 17.53 -23.54
CA PRO A 44 -9.24 18.99 -23.49
C PRO A 44 -9.21 19.48 -22.03
N LYS A 45 -8.64 20.66 -21.83
CA LYS A 45 -8.48 21.25 -20.49
C LYS A 45 -9.78 21.27 -19.67
N PRO A 46 -10.97 21.63 -20.22
CA PRO A 46 -12.22 21.59 -19.45
C PRO A 46 -12.55 20.20 -18.90
N GLU A 47 -12.21 19.14 -19.65
CA GLU A 47 -12.44 17.76 -19.20
C GLU A 47 -11.46 17.38 -18.07
N ILE A 48 -10.19 17.77 -18.19
CA ILE A 48 -9.21 17.60 -17.12
C ILE A 48 -9.70 18.31 -15.85
N ASP A 49 -10.14 19.57 -15.97
CA ASP A 49 -10.64 20.35 -14.83
C ASP A 49 -11.88 19.70 -14.19
N ARG A 50 -12.77 19.12 -15.01
CA ARG A 50 -13.93 18.36 -14.54
C ARG A 50 -13.53 17.12 -13.75
N ILE A 51 -12.57 16.34 -14.28
CA ILE A 51 -12.06 15.13 -13.61
C ILE A 51 -11.42 15.50 -12.28
N VAL A 52 -10.54 16.52 -12.27
CA VAL A 52 -9.87 16.99 -11.04
C VAL A 52 -10.90 17.41 -10.00
N LYS A 53 -11.87 18.24 -10.39
CA LYS A 53 -12.94 18.66 -9.47
C LYS A 53 -13.68 17.45 -8.90
N LYS A 54 -14.07 16.48 -9.76
CA LYS A 54 -14.89 15.35 -9.33
C LYS A 54 -14.14 14.42 -8.39
N PHE A 55 -12.88 14.04 -8.70
CA PHE A 55 -12.15 13.16 -7.79
C PHE A 55 -11.82 13.84 -6.46
N THR A 56 -11.58 15.16 -6.44
CA THR A 56 -11.36 15.88 -5.18
C THR A 56 -12.64 15.97 -4.34
N ASP A 57 -13.80 16.18 -4.97
CA ASP A 57 -15.10 16.08 -4.29
C ASP A 57 -15.29 14.67 -3.72
N ASN A 58 -14.90 13.62 -4.47
CA ASN A 58 -14.96 12.23 -4.03
C ASN A 58 -13.98 11.93 -2.88
N GLU A 59 -12.80 12.54 -2.85
CA GLU A 59 -11.86 12.41 -1.71
C GLU A 59 -12.45 12.97 -0.41
N PHE A 60 -13.17 14.07 -0.49
CA PHE A 60 -13.91 14.58 0.67
C PHE A 60 -14.96 13.58 1.15
N MET A 61 -15.78 13.05 0.22
CA MET A 61 -16.80 12.05 0.55
C MET A 61 -16.20 10.76 1.09
N PHE A 62 -15.08 10.31 0.51
CA PHE A 62 -14.30 9.17 1.01
C PHE A 62 -13.87 9.37 2.46
N ARG A 63 -13.30 10.53 2.80
CA ARG A 63 -12.85 10.83 4.16
C ARG A 63 -14.01 10.85 5.14
N GLN A 64 -15.14 11.47 4.76
CA GLN A 64 -16.35 11.47 5.59
C GLN A 64 -16.84 10.03 5.81
N ALA A 65 -16.95 9.24 4.74
CA ALA A 65 -17.40 7.86 4.85
C ALA A 65 -16.48 7.01 5.73
N LEU A 66 -15.16 7.13 5.57
CA LEU A 66 -14.19 6.38 6.38
C LEU A 66 -14.32 6.70 7.87
N MET A 67 -14.82 7.88 8.23
CA MET A 67 -15.11 8.23 9.63
C MET A 67 -16.20 7.37 10.25
N ASP A 68 -17.05 6.72 9.46
CA ASP A 68 -18.12 5.83 9.92
C ASP A 68 -17.71 4.35 9.95
N TYR A 69 -16.51 4.01 9.44
CA TYR A 69 -16.05 2.63 9.38
C TYR A 69 -15.02 2.31 10.45
N VAL A 70 -15.13 1.09 11.00
CA VAL A 70 -14.09 0.44 11.79
C VAL A 70 -13.31 -0.54 10.92
N PHE A 71 -12.02 -0.75 11.23
CA PHE A 71 -11.17 -1.64 10.46
C PHE A 71 -9.93 -2.05 11.24
N ASN A 72 -9.29 -3.14 10.83
CA ASN A 72 -7.99 -3.54 11.33
C ASN A 72 -6.87 -2.91 10.50
N ARG A 73 -5.80 -2.48 11.17
CA ARG A 73 -4.57 -2.01 10.55
C ARG A 73 -3.39 -2.78 11.11
N SER A 74 -2.55 -3.32 10.21
CA SER A 74 -1.26 -3.92 10.56
C SER A 74 -0.15 -3.15 9.85
N ALA A 75 0.70 -2.46 10.60
CA ALA A 75 1.83 -1.69 10.09
C ALA A 75 3.14 -2.36 10.49
N GLU A 76 4.03 -2.57 9.53
CA GLU A 76 5.37 -3.10 9.72
C GLU A 76 6.38 -2.23 8.97
N ILE A 77 7.44 -1.79 9.67
CA ILE A 77 8.56 -1.06 9.11
C ILE A 77 9.83 -1.84 9.45
N GLN A 78 10.67 -2.07 8.46
CA GLN A 78 11.93 -2.79 8.57
C GLN A 78 13.05 -1.90 8.08
N THR A 79 14.21 -1.91 8.76
CA THR A 79 15.48 -1.48 8.19
C THR A 79 16.21 -2.66 7.58
N ILE A 80 16.88 -2.43 6.44
CA ILE A 80 17.49 -3.45 5.61
C ILE A 80 18.99 -3.16 5.49
N GLY A 81 19.81 -4.08 5.96
CA GLY A 81 21.27 -3.97 5.87
C GLY A 81 21.80 -4.22 4.45
N MET A 82 23.10 -3.95 4.25
CA MET A 82 23.76 -4.06 2.94
C MET A 82 23.68 -5.46 2.32
N GLY A 83 23.58 -6.50 3.14
CA GLY A 83 23.38 -7.88 2.66
C GLY A 83 21.92 -8.26 2.41
N GLY A 84 20.97 -7.31 2.51
CA GLY A 84 19.54 -7.56 2.33
C GLY A 84 18.84 -8.15 3.57
N GLN A 85 19.56 -8.36 4.67
CA GLN A 85 19.01 -8.82 5.93
C GLN A 85 18.23 -7.72 6.65
N VAL A 86 17.19 -8.10 7.40
CA VAL A 86 16.48 -7.19 8.29
C VAL A 86 17.35 -6.87 9.49
N THR A 87 17.62 -5.59 9.76
CA THR A 87 18.43 -5.10 10.87
C THR A 87 17.59 -4.58 12.04
N GLY A 88 16.37 -4.14 11.75
CA GLY A 88 15.44 -3.68 12.77
C GLY A 88 13.99 -3.77 12.29
N VAL A 89 13.07 -3.86 13.24
CA VAL A 89 11.63 -3.99 12.97
C VAL A 89 10.85 -3.11 13.94
N TYR A 90 9.90 -2.38 13.39
CA TYR A 90 8.77 -1.78 14.10
C TYR A 90 7.51 -2.47 13.62
N ARG A 91 6.64 -2.87 14.54
CA ARG A 91 5.33 -3.45 14.20
C ARG A 91 4.25 -2.89 15.12
N ARG A 92 3.10 -2.57 14.53
CA ARG A 92 1.93 -2.10 15.27
C ARG A 92 0.67 -2.61 14.60
N ASP A 93 -0.05 -3.48 15.28
CA ASP A 93 -1.36 -3.96 14.86
C ASP A 93 -2.43 -3.27 15.72
N SER A 94 -3.47 -2.78 15.07
CA SER A 94 -4.47 -1.92 15.70
C SER A 94 -5.86 -2.20 15.14
N PHE A 95 -6.87 -2.01 15.98
CA PHE A 95 -8.26 -1.90 15.57
C PHE A 95 -8.66 -0.43 15.63
N MET A 96 -8.97 0.12 14.47
CA MET A 96 -9.42 1.50 14.31
C MET A 96 -10.93 1.56 14.55
N THR A 97 -11.33 2.21 15.61
CA THR A 97 -12.72 2.26 16.12
C THR A 97 -13.09 3.67 16.56
N PHE A 98 -14.16 3.79 17.33
CA PHE A 98 -14.63 5.05 17.88
C PHE A 98 -14.74 4.96 19.40
N THR A 99 -14.58 6.09 20.05
CA THR A 99 -14.95 6.28 21.46
C THR A 99 -16.47 6.45 21.60
N GLY A 100 -16.99 6.34 22.80
CA GLY A 100 -18.42 6.51 23.04
C GLY A 100 -18.99 7.89 22.65
N ASP A 101 -18.13 8.90 22.54
CA ASP A 101 -18.46 10.25 22.05
C ASP A 101 -18.23 10.40 20.51
N GLY A 102 -17.99 9.29 19.79
CA GLY A 102 -17.89 9.25 18.35
C GLY A 102 -16.55 9.70 17.76
N ARG A 103 -15.52 9.97 18.59
CA ARG A 103 -14.19 10.31 18.09
C ARG A 103 -13.44 9.05 17.63
N ARG A 104 -12.65 9.17 16.54
CA ARG A 104 -11.77 8.09 16.08
C ARG A 104 -10.82 7.69 17.22
N PHE A 105 -10.71 6.38 17.44
CA PHE A 105 -9.86 5.79 18.48
C PHE A 105 -9.07 4.60 17.90
N GLU A 106 -7.78 4.59 18.17
CA GLU A 106 -6.93 3.45 17.84
C GLU A 106 -6.76 2.55 19.07
N ARG A 107 -7.30 1.34 19.00
CA ARG A 107 -7.03 0.30 19.97
C ARG A 107 -5.88 -0.57 19.51
N ILE A 108 -4.72 -0.43 20.14
CA ILE A 108 -3.56 -1.24 19.84
C ILE A 108 -3.82 -2.67 20.29
N THR A 109 -3.65 -3.63 19.39
CA THR A 109 -3.85 -5.07 19.65
C THR A 109 -2.54 -5.81 19.79
N PHE A 110 -1.48 -5.34 19.11
CA PHE A 110 -0.14 -5.90 19.21
C PHE A 110 0.91 -4.81 18.92
N PHE A 111 1.84 -4.63 19.84
CA PHE A 111 2.91 -3.64 19.70
C PHE A 111 4.15 -4.10 20.48
N PRO A 112 5.02 -4.94 19.90
CA PRO A 112 6.27 -5.34 20.52
C PRO A 112 7.25 -4.16 20.58
N VAL A 113 8.24 -4.28 21.43
CA VAL A 113 9.33 -3.30 21.49
C VAL A 113 10.01 -3.21 20.12
N SER A 114 10.12 -1.98 19.61
CA SER A 114 10.80 -1.72 18.34
C SER A 114 12.30 -2.06 18.46
N THR A 115 12.83 -2.70 17.43
CA THR A 115 14.27 -2.97 17.29
C THR A 115 14.94 -2.07 16.26
N LEU A 116 14.21 -1.05 15.74
CA LEU A 116 14.80 -0.03 14.88
C LEU A 116 15.86 0.77 15.67
N THR A 117 17.03 0.94 15.07
CA THR A 117 18.14 1.71 15.64
C THR A 117 18.60 2.85 14.75
N GLU A 118 18.35 2.75 13.44
CA GLU A 118 18.85 3.68 12.42
C GLU A 118 17.84 4.80 12.13
N ILE A 119 16.55 4.52 12.31
CA ILE A 119 15.44 5.46 12.19
C ILE A 119 14.49 5.31 13.37
N SER A 120 13.71 6.35 13.63
CA SER A 120 12.61 6.32 14.60
C SER A 120 11.29 6.61 13.91
N VAL A 121 10.20 6.04 14.45
CA VAL A 121 8.83 6.30 14.01
C VAL A 121 8.22 7.32 14.96
N THR A 122 7.84 8.49 14.44
CA THR A 122 7.23 9.58 15.22
C THR A 122 5.70 9.41 15.34
N PRO A 123 5.03 10.10 16.28
CA PRO A 123 3.58 10.12 16.32
C PRO A 123 2.94 10.58 15.01
N GLU A 124 3.53 11.56 14.34
CA GLU A 124 3.07 12.08 13.05
C GLU A 124 3.19 11.02 11.95
N ASP A 125 4.26 10.22 11.95
CA ASP A 125 4.41 9.11 11.01
C ASP A 125 3.33 8.04 11.24
N ILE A 126 2.93 7.82 12.49
CA ILE A 126 1.84 6.90 12.84
C ILE A 126 0.49 7.42 12.33
N GLU A 127 0.24 8.73 12.41
CA GLU A 127 -0.94 9.35 11.83
C GLU A 127 -0.96 9.20 10.31
N ASP A 128 0.16 9.43 9.65
CA ASP A 128 0.33 9.23 8.21
C ASP A 128 0.10 7.77 7.79
N LEU A 129 0.52 6.81 8.61
CA LEU A 129 0.24 5.38 8.43
C LEU A 129 -1.28 5.06 8.52
N GLY A 130 -2.07 5.96 9.06
CA GLY A 130 -3.53 5.83 9.10
C GLY A 130 -4.20 5.78 7.73
N GLY A 131 -3.47 6.11 6.65
CA GLY A 131 -3.93 6.01 5.27
C GLY A 131 -4.99 7.05 4.87
N VAL A 132 -5.35 7.96 5.77
CA VAL A 132 -6.49 8.87 5.60
C VAL A 132 -6.06 10.34 5.56
N ASN A 133 -4.97 10.66 6.17
CA ASN A 133 -4.35 11.99 6.22
C ASN A 133 -2.84 11.84 6.11
N PRO A 134 -2.13 12.82 5.69
CA PRO A 134 -2.46 14.20 5.32
C PRO A 134 -2.67 14.41 3.83
N PHE A 135 -2.72 13.35 3.04
CA PHE A 135 -2.66 13.40 1.58
C PHE A 135 -4.02 13.24 0.88
N ALA A 136 -5.11 13.39 1.61
CA ALA A 136 -6.42 13.47 1.00
C ALA A 136 -6.51 14.76 0.16
N LEU A 137 -6.62 14.59 -1.16
CA LEU A 137 -6.70 15.67 -2.12
C LEU A 137 -8.14 16.22 -2.18
N GLU A 138 -8.56 16.89 -1.13
CA GLU A 138 -9.90 17.46 -1.01
C GLU A 138 -10.05 18.78 -1.75
N PRO A 139 -11.29 19.24 -2.01
CA PRO A 139 -11.54 20.51 -2.67
C PRO A 139 -10.85 21.71 -2.03
N SER A 140 -10.71 21.72 -0.71
CA SER A 140 -10.00 22.75 0.05
C SER A 140 -8.51 22.81 -0.27
N ALA A 141 -7.92 21.68 -0.63
CA ALA A 141 -6.50 21.56 -0.93
C ALA A 141 -6.16 21.77 -2.43
N VAL A 142 -7.14 21.74 -3.33
CA VAL A 142 -6.93 21.88 -4.79
C VAL A 142 -6.10 23.11 -5.15
N ALA A 143 -6.35 24.23 -4.45
CA ALA A 143 -5.64 25.47 -4.70
C ALA A 143 -4.12 25.37 -4.42
N GLU A 144 -3.70 24.45 -3.58
CA GLU A 144 -2.30 24.23 -3.18
C GLU A 144 -1.51 23.36 -4.16
N TYR A 145 -2.20 22.65 -5.09
CA TYR A 145 -1.60 21.66 -5.97
C TYR A 145 -1.64 22.01 -7.45
N ASN A 146 -0.67 21.50 -8.17
CA ASN A 146 -0.70 21.33 -9.62
C ASN A 146 -1.08 19.88 -9.93
N PHE A 147 -1.99 19.71 -10.88
CA PHE A 147 -2.40 18.41 -11.42
C PHE A 147 -2.00 18.37 -12.90
N THR A 148 -1.14 17.42 -13.26
CA THR A 148 -0.69 17.22 -14.64
C THR A 148 -1.22 15.89 -15.14
N TYR A 149 -2.15 15.93 -16.10
CA TYR A 149 -2.65 14.73 -16.74
C TYR A 149 -1.58 14.09 -17.63
N LEU A 150 -1.34 12.80 -17.46
CA LEU A 150 -0.32 12.05 -18.20
C LEU A 150 -0.89 11.14 -19.29
N GLY A 151 -2.14 10.72 -19.15
CA GLY A 151 -2.77 9.75 -20.04
C GLY A 151 -3.63 8.74 -19.28
N LYS A 152 -3.88 7.61 -19.92
CA LYS A 152 -4.60 6.47 -19.33
C LYS A 152 -3.69 5.28 -19.13
N GLU A 153 -4.01 4.48 -18.12
CA GLU A 153 -3.38 3.20 -17.82
C GLU A 153 -4.45 2.18 -17.50
N LYS A 154 -4.28 0.96 -18.01
CA LYS A 154 -5.14 -0.16 -17.65
C LYS A 154 -4.43 -1.02 -16.62
N ILE A 155 -5.06 -1.21 -15.47
CA ILE A 155 -4.59 -2.10 -14.41
C ILE A 155 -5.72 -3.09 -14.12
N ASP A 156 -5.47 -4.36 -14.42
CA ASP A 156 -6.48 -5.41 -14.38
C ASP A 156 -7.72 -5.03 -15.23
N GLU A 157 -8.90 -4.98 -14.63
CA GLU A 157 -10.14 -4.56 -15.30
C GLU A 157 -10.43 -3.06 -15.24
N LEU A 158 -9.58 -2.27 -14.57
CA LEU A 158 -9.79 -0.83 -14.39
C LEU A 158 -9.10 -0.02 -15.48
N ASP A 159 -9.84 0.88 -16.10
CA ASP A 159 -9.32 1.92 -16.98
C ASP A 159 -9.14 3.21 -16.17
N LEU A 160 -7.91 3.71 -16.07
CA LEU A 160 -7.52 4.72 -15.09
C LEU A 160 -6.98 5.97 -15.77
N TYR A 161 -7.45 7.15 -15.35
CA TYR A 161 -6.77 8.41 -15.62
C TYR A 161 -5.56 8.53 -14.70
N VAL A 162 -4.43 8.97 -15.24
CA VAL A 162 -3.17 9.10 -14.49
C VAL A 162 -2.79 10.57 -14.40
N PHE A 163 -2.54 11.02 -13.18
CA PHE A 163 -2.11 12.40 -12.91
C PHE A 163 -0.83 12.41 -12.07
N ASP A 164 0.11 13.25 -12.44
CA ASP A 164 1.15 13.71 -11.52
C ASP A 164 0.61 14.87 -10.69
N VAL A 165 0.89 14.83 -9.39
CA VAL A 165 0.43 15.79 -8.39
C VAL A 165 1.64 16.37 -7.69
N SER A 166 1.72 17.69 -7.61
CA SER A 166 2.79 18.39 -6.89
C SER A 166 2.28 19.66 -6.22
N PRO A 167 2.78 20.03 -5.04
CA PRO A 167 2.47 21.31 -4.43
C PRO A 167 2.91 22.47 -5.32
N LYS A 168 2.11 23.53 -5.39
CA LYS A 168 2.52 24.81 -6.03
C LYS A 168 3.63 25.49 -5.26
N VAL A 169 3.57 25.38 -3.93
CA VAL A 169 4.59 25.94 -3.02
C VAL A 169 4.86 24.88 -1.95
N ILE A 170 6.13 24.51 -1.79
CA ILE A 170 6.54 23.60 -0.71
C ILE A 170 6.54 24.40 0.60
N PRO A 171 5.81 23.95 1.65
CA PRO A 171 5.77 24.63 2.94
C PRO A 171 7.16 24.75 3.58
N ASN A 172 7.39 25.83 4.31
CA ASN A 172 8.64 25.97 5.05
C ASN A 172 8.55 25.21 6.39
N PRO A 173 9.34 24.14 6.59
CA PRO A 173 9.25 23.28 7.77
C PRO A 173 9.62 24.00 9.08
N LYS A 174 10.24 25.18 9.01
CA LYS A 174 10.52 26.01 10.20
C LYS A 174 9.31 26.83 10.65
N LYS A 175 8.28 26.98 9.79
CA LYS A 175 7.11 27.82 10.03
C LYS A 175 5.82 27.01 10.24
N THR A 176 5.78 25.79 9.76
CA THR A 176 4.59 24.93 9.81
C THR A 176 4.99 23.47 9.85
N SER A 177 4.16 22.64 10.50
CA SER A 177 4.23 21.17 10.43
C SER A 177 3.44 20.60 9.26
N GLN A 178 2.84 21.47 8.41
CA GLN A 178 2.07 21.00 7.26
C GLN A 178 2.93 20.15 6.33
N ARG A 179 2.41 18.98 5.99
CA ARG A 179 2.96 18.08 4.98
C ARG A 179 2.02 18.05 3.79
N LEU A 180 2.58 18.13 2.60
CA LEU A 180 1.85 18.03 1.34
C LEU A 180 2.32 16.80 0.57
N PHE A 181 1.48 16.30 -0.33
CA PHE A 181 1.79 15.15 -1.17
C PHE A 181 2.50 15.58 -2.46
N THR A 182 3.49 14.80 -2.88
CA THR A 182 4.03 14.85 -4.24
C THR A 182 4.15 13.44 -4.79
N GLY A 183 3.65 13.22 -6.01
CA GLY A 183 3.66 11.89 -6.61
C GLY A 183 2.62 11.74 -7.71
N ARG A 184 2.13 10.53 -7.85
CA ARG A 184 1.19 10.13 -8.89
C ARG A 184 -0.06 9.52 -8.28
N ILE A 185 -1.20 9.78 -8.92
CA ILE A 185 -2.49 9.18 -8.60
C ILE A 185 -3.12 8.54 -9.83
N TRP A 186 -3.88 7.49 -9.58
CA TRP A 186 -4.68 6.77 -10.57
C TRP A 186 -6.14 6.89 -10.18
N VAL A 187 -6.94 7.39 -11.10
CA VAL A 187 -8.36 7.71 -10.91
C VAL A 187 -9.18 6.83 -11.84
N ASP A 188 -10.11 6.05 -11.28
CA ASP A 188 -11.03 5.23 -12.08
C ASP A 188 -11.83 6.11 -13.05
N ASP A 189 -11.98 5.69 -14.31
CA ASP A 189 -12.62 6.51 -15.33
C ASP A 189 -14.16 6.46 -15.28
N ARG A 190 -14.75 5.57 -14.47
CA ARG A 190 -16.20 5.40 -14.30
C ARG A 190 -16.74 6.26 -13.16
N ASP A 191 -16.18 6.08 -11.96
CA ASP A 191 -16.67 6.74 -10.75
C ASP A 191 -15.82 7.94 -10.32
N LEU A 192 -14.67 8.13 -10.97
CA LEU A 192 -13.69 9.18 -10.68
C LEU A 192 -13.22 9.16 -9.21
N MET A 193 -13.02 7.96 -8.68
CA MET A 193 -12.40 7.74 -7.38
C MET A 193 -10.91 7.45 -7.53
N ILE A 194 -10.09 7.91 -6.60
CA ILE A 194 -8.68 7.53 -6.55
C ILE A 194 -8.59 6.08 -6.07
N VAL A 195 -8.01 5.21 -6.89
CA VAL A 195 -7.85 3.77 -6.58
C VAL A 195 -6.41 3.40 -6.22
N LYS A 196 -5.46 4.24 -6.63
CA LYS A 196 -4.04 4.05 -6.34
C LYS A 196 -3.34 5.39 -6.22
N SER A 197 -2.35 5.46 -5.33
CA SER A 197 -1.41 6.57 -5.26
C SER A 197 0.02 6.05 -5.10
N LYS A 198 1.00 6.81 -5.60
CA LYS A 198 2.42 6.55 -5.39
C LYS A 198 3.16 7.87 -5.25
N GLY A 199 3.72 8.11 -4.08
CA GLY A 199 4.40 9.37 -3.82
C GLY A 199 4.88 9.48 -2.37
N LYS A 200 5.28 10.66 -1.99
CA LYS A 200 5.82 10.93 -0.66
C LYS A 200 5.35 12.27 -0.10
N GLY A 201 5.58 12.46 1.19
CA GLY A 201 5.37 13.74 1.86
C GLY A 201 6.46 14.76 1.53
N VAL A 202 6.09 16.03 1.55
CA VAL A 202 7.02 17.17 1.49
C VAL A 202 6.53 18.26 2.46
N PRO A 203 7.42 19.10 3.02
CA PRO A 203 8.86 19.16 2.81
C PRO A 203 9.63 18.07 3.57
N GLU A 204 10.74 17.64 3.03
CA GLU A 204 11.75 16.91 3.79
C GLU A 204 12.66 17.88 4.55
N THR A 205 13.21 17.43 5.66
CA THR A 205 14.21 18.15 6.45
C THR A 205 15.52 17.36 6.53
N LYS A 206 16.52 17.92 7.22
CA LYS A 206 17.78 17.21 7.46
C LYS A 206 17.60 15.92 8.26
N GLN A 207 16.65 15.91 9.20
CA GLN A 207 16.38 14.79 10.09
C GLN A 207 15.15 13.97 9.73
N ASN A 208 14.29 14.49 8.83
CA ASN A 208 13.04 13.82 8.47
C ASN A 208 12.97 13.63 6.96
N LYS A 209 13.03 12.38 6.53
CA LYS A 209 12.94 11.93 5.15
C LYS A 209 11.74 11.01 5.02
N PHE A 210 11.11 11.01 3.86
CA PHE A 210 9.93 10.19 3.60
C PHE A 210 10.18 9.22 2.47
N PRO A 211 9.81 7.94 2.63
CA PRO A 211 9.86 6.98 1.54
C PRO A 211 8.78 7.30 0.49
N VAL A 212 9.02 6.85 -0.72
CA VAL A 212 7.97 6.78 -1.75
C VAL A 212 7.05 5.63 -1.41
N VAL A 213 5.82 5.94 -1.04
CA VAL A 213 4.80 4.96 -0.67
C VAL A 213 3.84 4.74 -1.82
N GLU A 214 3.57 3.49 -2.14
CA GLU A 214 2.51 3.07 -3.06
C GLU A 214 1.34 2.55 -2.24
N THR A 215 0.16 3.15 -2.41
CA THR A 215 -1.07 2.76 -1.71
C THR A 215 -2.11 2.31 -2.71
N TRP A 216 -2.67 1.14 -2.48
CA TRP A 216 -3.80 0.57 -3.21
C TRP A 216 -5.07 0.69 -2.38
N ARG A 217 -6.17 0.92 -3.07
CA ARG A 217 -7.50 0.96 -2.48
C ARG A 217 -8.37 -0.14 -3.07
N GLU A 218 -9.28 -0.66 -2.27
CA GLU A 218 -10.27 -1.65 -2.67
C GLU A 218 -11.67 -1.09 -2.51
N ASN A 219 -12.58 -1.55 -3.37
CA ASN A 219 -13.98 -1.17 -3.27
C ASN A 219 -14.63 -1.88 -2.09
N VAL A 220 -15.14 -1.10 -1.14
CA VAL A 220 -15.86 -1.58 0.04
C VAL A 220 -17.34 -1.27 -0.12
N ASP A 221 -18.19 -2.28 0.12
CA ASP A 221 -19.64 -2.21 0.00
C ASP A 221 -20.16 -1.73 -1.37
N GLY A 222 -19.35 -1.89 -2.44
CA GLY A 222 -19.69 -1.41 -3.80
C GLY A 222 -19.75 0.10 -3.94
N LYS A 223 -19.23 0.86 -2.96
CA LYS A 223 -19.51 2.29 -2.82
C LYS A 223 -18.27 3.17 -2.62
N TYR A 224 -17.30 2.70 -1.83
CA TYR A 224 -16.13 3.49 -1.48
C TYR A 224 -14.83 2.72 -1.78
N TRP A 225 -13.79 3.43 -2.20
CA TRP A 225 -12.46 2.88 -2.38
C TRP A 225 -11.61 3.21 -1.15
N PHE A 226 -11.53 2.28 -0.21
CA PHE A 226 -10.72 2.43 1.00
C PHE A 226 -9.33 1.82 0.85
N PRO A 227 -8.30 2.33 1.56
CA PRO A 227 -6.98 1.72 1.55
C PRO A 227 -7.05 0.24 1.91
N SER A 228 -6.38 -0.61 1.14
CA SER A 228 -6.22 -2.05 1.45
C SER A 228 -4.78 -2.40 1.76
N TYR A 229 -3.85 -1.76 1.04
CA TYR A 229 -2.44 -2.05 1.17
C TYR A 229 -1.58 -0.84 0.83
N SER A 230 -0.58 -0.54 1.69
CA SER A 230 0.48 0.42 1.40
C SER A 230 1.85 -0.25 1.48
N TYR A 231 2.74 0.11 0.57
CA TYR A 231 4.07 -0.46 0.45
C TYR A 231 5.11 0.60 0.11
N ALA A 232 6.28 0.49 0.74
CA ALA A 232 7.49 1.18 0.35
C ALA A 232 8.69 0.23 0.45
N ASP A 233 9.64 0.34 -0.47
CA ASP A 233 11.00 -0.23 -0.37
C ASP A 233 11.91 0.84 -0.96
N ASP A 234 12.51 1.64 -0.10
CA ASP A 234 13.20 2.87 -0.48
C ASP A 234 14.45 3.09 0.36
N GLU A 235 15.31 3.97 -0.11
CA GLU A 235 16.54 4.38 0.55
C GLU A 235 16.41 5.83 1.00
N LEU A 236 16.38 6.04 2.31
CA LEU A 236 16.33 7.37 2.91
C LEU A 236 17.74 7.92 3.01
N VAL A 237 18.06 8.94 2.22
CA VAL A 237 19.37 9.61 2.24
C VAL A 237 19.29 10.89 3.04
N PHE A 238 19.99 10.92 4.17
CA PHE A 238 20.03 12.07 5.08
C PHE A 238 21.16 13.04 4.71
N ASP A 239 21.00 14.31 5.06
CA ASP A 239 21.96 15.37 4.71
C ASP A 239 23.37 15.17 5.33
N ASN A 240 23.48 14.36 6.38
CA ASN A 240 24.74 13.98 7.00
C ASN A 240 25.48 12.82 6.30
N GLY A 241 24.94 12.35 5.17
CA GLY A 241 25.48 11.22 4.39
C GLY A 241 25.05 9.85 4.89
N LEU A 242 24.25 9.77 5.96
CA LEU A 242 23.64 8.49 6.38
C LEU A 242 22.61 8.07 5.35
N SER A 243 22.67 6.81 4.93
CA SER A 243 21.68 6.18 4.06
C SER A 243 21.07 4.98 4.78
N VAL A 244 19.76 4.93 4.83
CA VAL A 244 19.01 3.85 5.47
C VAL A 244 18.01 3.26 4.49
N ARG A 245 18.25 2.02 4.09
CA ARG A 245 17.26 1.28 3.31
C ARG A 245 16.16 0.79 4.23
N MET A 246 14.93 1.10 3.88
CA MET A 246 13.76 0.70 4.63
C MET A 246 12.71 0.01 3.76
N ARG A 247 11.94 -0.86 4.39
CA ARG A 247 10.74 -1.45 3.81
C ARG A 247 9.56 -1.21 4.74
N MET A 248 8.45 -0.74 4.19
CA MET A 248 7.21 -0.55 4.92
C MET A 248 6.09 -1.34 4.26
N LYS A 249 5.25 -1.96 5.10
CA LYS A 249 4.01 -2.62 4.69
C LYS A 249 2.91 -2.22 5.65
N VAL A 250 1.80 -1.75 5.11
CA VAL A 250 0.60 -1.50 5.90
C VAL A 250 -0.57 -2.23 5.24
N LYS A 251 -1.29 -3.02 6.02
CA LYS A 251 -2.52 -3.71 5.58
C LYS A 251 -3.70 -3.15 6.33
N TYR A 252 -4.79 -2.99 5.61
CA TYR A 252 -6.07 -2.54 6.15
C TYR A 252 -7.11 -3.59 5.79
N THR A 253 -7.81 -4.13 6.79
CA THR A 253 -8.75 -5.24 6.59
C THR A 253 -10.00 -5.06 7.43
N ASP A 254 -11.02 -5.85 7.12
CA ASP A 254 -12.23 -5.98 7.93
C ASP A 254 -13.00 -4.68 8.11
N TYR A 255 -13.10 -3.90 7.04
CA TYR A 255 -13.93 -2.70 7.03
C TYR A 255 -15.38 -3.04 7.33
N LYS A 256 -15.94 -2.40 8.35
CA LYS A 256 -17.33 -2.54 8.76
C LYS A 256 -17.88 -1.20 9.18
N LEU A 257 -19.14 -0.94 8.84
CA LEU A 257 -19.82 0.25 9.33
C LEU A 257 -19.87 0.19 10.87
N GLY A 258 -19.28 1.18 11.53
CA GLY A 258 -19.32 1.32 12.98
C GLY A 258 -20.69 1.81 13.38
N ARG A 259 -21.48 0.99 14.09
CA ARG A 259 -22.72 1.46 14.72
C ARG A 259 -22.34 2.17 16.01
N THR A 260 -22.53 3.47 16.05
CA THR A 260 -22.58 4.23 17.30
C THR A 260 -23.98 4.05 17.87
N GLU A 261 -24.27 2.94 18.53
CA GLU A 261 -25.40 2.87 19.45
C GLU A 261 -24.98 3.57 20.74
N VAL A 262 -25.28 4.84 20.86
CA VAL A 262 -25.30 5.52 22.14
C VAL A 262 -26.50 4.97 22.90
N ARG A 263 -26.33 3.95 23.75
CA ARG A 263 -27.28 3.62 24.79
C ARG A 263 -27.08 4.63 25.88
N ILE A 264 -27.95 5.61 25.94
CA ILE A 264 -28.18 6.39 27.18
C ILE A 264 -28.80 5.39 28.17
N LEU A 265 -28.00 4.91 29.12
CA LEU A 265 -28.55 4.26 30.30
C LEU A 265 -29.18 5.39 31.11
N GLU A 266 -30.49 5.52 31.03
CA GLU A 266 -31.23 6.29 32.05
C GLU A 266 -31.03 5.54 33.36
N ASP A 267 -30.37 6.18 34.32
CA ASP A 267 -30.33 5.70 35.68
C ASP A 267 -31.80 5.82 36.23
N ASP A 268 -32.43 4.69 36.44
CA ASP A 268 -33.69 4.61 37.16
C ASP A 268 -33.39 4.98 38.63
N ASP A 269 -33.89 6.15 39.08
CA ASP A 269 -33.96 6.55 40.49
C ASP A 269 -34.97 5.67 41.30
#